data_a9939538922644cc5f34a60f61cbb500
#
_entry.id   a9939538922644cc5f34a60f61cbb500
#
_cell.length_a   1.000
_cell.length_b   1.000
_cell.length_c   1.000
_cell.angle_alpha   90.00
_cell.angle_beta   90.00
_cell.angle_gamma   90.00
#
_symmetry.space_group_name_H-M   'P 1'
#
loop_
_entity.id
_entity.type
_entity.pdbx_description
1 polymer ?
#
loop_
_entity_poly.entity_id
_entity_poly.type
_entity_poly.pdbx_seq_one_letter_code
_entity_poly.pdbx_strand_id
1 'polypeptide(L)'
;MEKLQAEGVAAIIGGFASPICLAASQAAARYDLPYIVDVGVSDAILQRGLANTFRFAPGFGQVTATALDNLSKLNDDAGKPCKTVVLVHEDGLFGSGLARLMQAELPKLGFEVLETIAHPTPARDMSNVALRIRALQPDLVIPSSYYGEFVLLSRTMRQQRIRPKGIYAVLNGAASNYRFVKEFPEAAAFVMDCNHWHDPRKEEAKALKRQVEAAGRLWAYNVPLNYSCVKLLADAVERAGAADRGRVTAALAASDFAGHIMPYGPTKFANGQNTGAAPVNTQVQDGDIKVIFPDGFADAKPVFPVQG
;
A
#
# COMPACT_ATOMS: atom_id res chain seq x y z
N MET A 1 -10.24 4.38 -21.85
CA MET A 1 -9.87 3.18 -22.63
C MET A 1 -10.08 3.37 -24.12
N GLU A 2 -11.21 3.83 -24.57
CA GLU A 2 -11.50 4.06 -26.00
C GLU A 2 -10.43 4.91 -26.71
N LYS A 3 -10.04 6.04 -26.11
CA LYS A 3 -8.98 6.89 -26.65
C LYS A 3 -7.65 6.13 -26.80
N LEU A 4 -7.23 5.40 -25.77
CA LEU A 4 -5.97 4.62 -25.79
C LEU A 4 -6.03 3.51 -26.84
N GLN A 5 -7.20 2.86 -26.97
CA GLN A 5 -7.41 1.85 -28.01
C GLN A 5 -7.29 2.46 -29.43
N ALA A 6 -7.91 3.63 -29.64
CA ALA A 6 -7.84 4.34 -30.93
C ALA A 6 -6.41 4.84 -31.26
N GLU A 7 -5.60 5.13 -30.26
CA GLU A 7 -4.18 5.49 -30.40
C GLU A 7 -3.27 4.26 -30.64
N GLY A 8 -3.83 3.05 -30.65
CA GLY A 8 -3.09 1.82 -30.96
C GLY A 8 -2.12 1.36 -29.88
N VAL A 9 -2.33 1.73 -28.60
CA VAL A 9 -1.45 1.30 -27.51
C VAL A 9 -1.43 -0.23 -27.37
N ALA A 10 -0.27 -0.79 -27.06
CA ALA A 10 -0.07 -2.22 -26.93
C ALA A 10 -0.42 -2.76 -25.54
N ALA A 11 -0.30 -1.94 -24.49
CA ALA A 11 -0.56 -2.30 -23.11
C ALA A 11 -0.87 -1.06 -22.27
N ILE A 12 -1.36 -1.26 -21.06
CA ILE A 12 -1.67 -0.20 -20.09
C ILE A 12 -1.02 -0.55 -18.76
N ILE A 13 -0.41 0.45 -18.12
CA ILE A 13 0.05 0.39 -16.74
C ILE A 13 -0.69 1.47 -15.97
N GLY A 14 -1.11 1.14 -14.76
CA GLY A 14 -1.62 2.15 -13.85
C GLY A 14 -2.82 1.70 -13.04
N GLY A 15 -3.29 2.67 -12.27
CA GLY A 15 -4.49 2.60 -11.48
C GLY A 15 -4.21 2.67 -9.98
N PHE A 16 -4.45 3.87 -9.43
CA PHE A 16 -4.27 4.12 -8.00
C PHE A 16 -5.47 3.67 -7.18
N ALA A 17 -6.64 4.21 -7.46
CA ALA A 17 -7.85 3.91 -6.70
C ALA A 17 -8.48 2.59 -7.15
N SER A 18 -8.76 1.69 -6.20
CA SER A 18 -9.34 0.37 -6.48
C SER A 18 -10.61 0.40 -7.33
N PRO A 19 -11.60 1.32 -7.13
CA PRO A 19 -12.78 1.38 -8.00
C PRO A 19 -12.44 1.79 -9.44
N ILE A 20 -11.43 2.64 -9.64
CA ILE A 20 -10.95 3.02 -10.97
C ILE A 20 -10.29 1.81 -11.64
N CYS A 21 -9.43 1.07 -10.93
CA CYS A 21 -8.80 -0.15 -11.47
C CYS A 21 -9.85 -1.20 -11.83
N LEU A 22 -10.88 -1.34 -11.02
CA LEU A 22 -12.00 -2.26 -11.27
C LEU A 22 -12.73 -1.90 -12.57
N ALA A 23 -13.04 -0.65 -12.80
CA ALA A 23 -13.67 -0.19 -14.03
C ALA A 23 -12.71 -0.26 -15.23
N ALA A 24 -11.46 0.16 -15.05
CA ALA A 24 -10.45 0.19 -16.09
C ALA A 24 -10.11 -1.21 -16.63
N SER A 25 -9.96 -2.22 -15.75
CA SER A 25 -9.69 -3.60 -16.16
C SER A 25 -10.83 -4.18 -17.02
N GLN A 26 -12.08 -3.90 -16.65
CA GLN A 26 -13.23 -4.31 -17.47
C GLN A 26 -13.24 -3.62 -18.84
N ALA A 27 -12.90 -2.34 -18.89
CA ALA A 27 -12.84 -1.60 -20.14
C ALA A 27 -11.64 -2.03 -21.00
N ALA A 28 -10.50 -2.37 -20.41
CA ALA A 28 -9.32 -2.90 -21.11
C ALA A 28 -9.62 -4.27 -21.73
N ALA A 29 -10.36 -5.14 -21.03
CA ALA A 29 -10.73 -6.46 -21.51
C ALA A 29 -11.57 -6.44 -22.78
N ARG A 30 -12.40 -5.41 -22.98
CA ARG A 30 -13.21 -5.24 -24.22
C ARG A 30 -12.37 -5.04 -25.49
N TYR A 31 -11.13 -4.65 -25.33
CA TYR A 31 -10.21 -4.33 -26.42
C TYR A 31 -8.98 -5.25 -26.42
N ASP A 32 -9.00 -6.34 -25.67
CA ASP A 32 -7.87 -7.25 -25.45
C ASP A 32 -6.56 -6.54 -25.06
N LEU A 33 -6.69 -5.39 -24.36
CA LEU A 33 -5.56 -4.62 -23.89
C LEU A 33 -4.97 -5.25 -22.61
N PRO A 34 -3.71 -5.71 -22.61
CA PRO A 34 -3.04 -6.10 -21.38
C PRO A 34 -2.99 -4.93 -20.40
N TYR A 35 -3.42 -5.17 -19.17
CA TYR A 35 -3.51 -4.15 -18.14
C TYR A 35 -2.75 -4.57 -16.89
N ILE A 36 -1.66 -3.86 -16.60
CA ILE A 36 -0.87 -4.04 -15.37
C ILE A 36 -1.38 -3.05 -14.33
N VAL A 37 -2.01 -3.55 -13.27
CA VAL A 37 -2.42 -2.75 -12.10
C VAL A 37 -1.20 -2.58 -11.21
N ASP A 38 -0.76 -1.34 -11.02
CA ASP A 38 0.42 -0.99 -10.23
C ASP A 38 0.13 -0.83 -8.74
N VAL A 39 -0.89 -0.04 -8.36
CA VAL A 39 -1.18 0.33 -6.96
C VAL A 39 -2.52 -0.23 -6.47
N GLY A 40 -3.52 -0.39 -7.32
CA GLY A 40 -4.85 -0.83 -6.93
C GLY A 40 -4.87 -2.20 -6.25
N VAL A 41 -5.28 -2.26 -4.98
CA VAL A 41 -5.08 -3.43 -4.09
C VAL A 41 -6.31 -4.29 -3.84
N SER A 42 -7.52 -3.84 -4.23
CA SER A 42 -8.75 -4.62 -4.00
C SER A 42 -8.74 -5.96 -4.75
N ASP A 43 -9.02 -7.04 -4.04
CA ASP A 43 -9.08 -8.37 -4.64
C ASP A 43 -10.20 -8.52 -5.67
N ALA A 44 -11.26 -7.70 -5.56
CA ALA A 44 -12.34 -7.63 -6.55
C ALA A 44 -11.86 -7.32 -7.98
N ILE A 45 -10.70 -6.68 -8.15
CA ILE A 45 -10.11 -6.37 -9.46
C ILE A 45 -9.83 -7.66 -10.23
N LEU A 46 -9.32 -8.71 -9.56
CA LEU A 46 -8.93 -9.98 -10.16
C LEU A 46 -10.01 -11.07 -10.08
N GLN A 47 -10.95 -10.96 -9.15
CA GLN A 47 -12.02 -11.95 -8.93
C GLN A 47 -12.93 -12.19 -10.14
N ARG A 48 -12.88 -11.29 -11.14
CA ARG A 48 -13.65 -11.43 -12.39
C ARG A 48 -12.98 -12.35 -13.42
N GLY A 49 -11.76 -12.81 -13.16
CA GLY A 49 -11.05 -13.74 -14.04
C GLY A 49 -10.68 -13.17 -15.41
N LEU A 50 -10.42 -11.85 -15.51
CA LEU A 50 -10.02 -11.23 -16.77
C LEU A 50 -8.59 -11.64 -17.14
N ALA A 51 -8.44 -12.40 -18.23
CA ALA A 51 -7.17 -12.99 -18.65
C ALA A 51 -6.07 -11.97 -19.01
N ASN A 52 -6.45 -10.72 -19.30
CA ASN A 52 -5.55 -9.63 -19.68
C ASN A 52 -5.20 -8.69 -18.51
N THR A 53 -5.60 -9.00 -17.28
CA THR A 53 -5.39 -8.13 -16.12
C THR A 53 -4.39 -8.76 -15.15
N PHE A 54 -3.33 -8.02 -14.85
CA PHE A 54 -2.21 -8.45 -14.02
C PHE A 54 -1.98 -7.43 -12.91
N ARG A 55 -2.03 -7.84 -11.65
CA ARG A 55 -1.71 -6.97 -10.51
C ARG A 55 -0.29 -7.22 -10.05
N PHE A 56 0.57 -6.21 -10.18
CA PHE A 56 1.98 -6.27 -9.78
C PHE A 56 2.15 -6.20 -8.27
N ALA A 57 1.42 -5.31 -7.61
CA ALA A 57 1.43 -5.15 -6.16
C ALA A 57 0.73 -6.32 -5.42
N PRO A 58 1.00 -6.54 -4.12
CA PRO A 58 0.22 -7.47 -3.31
C PRO A 58 -1.23 -7.00 -3.18
N GLY A 59 -2.17 -7.93 -3.05
CA GLY A 59 -3.59 -7.66 -2.81
C GLY A 59 -3.94 -7.55 -1.33
N PHE A 60 -5.21 -7.25 -1.06
CA PHE A 60 -5.71 -7.10 0.32
C PHE A 60 -5.36 -8.28 1.22
N GLY A 61 -5.60 -9.51 0.77
CA GLY A 61 -5.35 -10.71 1.56
C GLY A 61 -3.87 -10.82 1.97
N GLN A 62 -2.95 -10.64 1.03
CA GLN A 62 -1.51 -10.69 1.29
C GLN A 62 -1.06 -9.57 2.26
N VAL A 63 -1.54 -8.35 2.03
CA VAL A 63 -1.16 -7.21 2.87
C VAL A 63 -1.73 -7.34 4.27
N THR A 64 -3.00 -7.71 4.42
CA THR A 64 -3.64 -7.88 5.73
C THR A 64 -2.94 -8.95 6.53
N ALA A 65 -2.66 -10.12 5.94
CA ALA A 65 -1.95 -11.20 6.63
C ALA A 65 -0.58 -10.72 7.14
N THR A 66 0.26 -10.15 6.27
CA THR A 66 1.58 -9.65 6.66
C THR A 66 1.49 -8.52 7.70
N ALA A 67 0.53 -7.60 7.55
CA ALA A 67 0.35 -6.49 8.49
C ALA A 67 0.01 -7.00 9.88
N LEU A 68 -0.90 -7.96 9.98
CA LEU A 68 -1.36 -8.49 11.26
C LEU A 68 -0.34 -9.41 11.92
N ASP A 69 0.39 -10.21 11.14
CA ASP A 69 1.51 -11.03 11.65
C ASP A 69 2.61 -10.13 12.25
N ASN A 70 2.99 -9.07 11.53
CA ASN A 70 3.98 -8.12 12.01
C ASN A 70 3.48 -7.30 13.21
N LEU A 71 2.20 -6.92 13.25
CA LEU A 71 1.61 -6.23 14.40
C LEU A 71 1.59 -7.14 15.64
N SER A 72 1.22 -8.41 15.46
CA SER A 72 1.23 -9.40 16.55
C SER A 72 2.65 -9.58 17.10
N LYS A 73 3.63 -9.80 16.20
CA LYS A 73 5.05 -9.90 16.58
C LYS A 73 5.53 -8.66 17.33
N LEU A 74 5.23 -7.48 16.81
CA LEU A 74 5.59 -6.19 17.40
C LEU A 74 5.02 -6.06 18.84
N ASN A 75 3.76 -6.42 19.01
CA ASN A 75 3.10 -6.38 20.32
C ASN A 75 3.65 -7.43 21.29
N ASP A 76 3.93 -8.64 20.79
CA ASP A 76 4.50 -9.73 21.60
C ASP A 76 5.93 -9.39 22.08
N ASP A 77 6.78 -8.92 21.18
CA ASP A 77 8.17 -8.52 21.47
C ASP A 77 8.23 -7.37 22.51
N ALA A 78 7.21 -6.51 22.54
CA ALA A 78 7.09 -5.43 23.52
C ALA A 78 6.40 -5.85 24.85
N GLY A 79 6.04 -7.11 25.03
CA GLY A 79 5.34 -7.61 26.22
C GLY A 79 3.82 -7.36 26.22
N LYS A 80 3.21 -7.26 25.05
CA LYS A 80 1.76 -7.10 24.82
C LYS A 80 1.15 -5.84 25.45
N PRO A 81 1.74 -4.66 25.22
CA PRO A 81 1.23 -3.42 25.79
C PRO A 81 -0.11 -2.97 25.20
N CYS A 82 -0.48 -3.48 24.01
CA CYS A 82 -1.69 -3.08 23.29
C CYS A 82 -2.69 -4.23 23.25
N LYS A 83 -3.96 -3.89 23.54
CA LYS A 83 -5.09 -4.84 23.52
C LYS A 83 -6.28 -4.31 22.74
N THR A 84 -6.46 -3.00 22.66
CA THR A 84 -7.61 -2.35 22.06
C THR A 84 -7.25 -1.59 20.80
N VAL A 85 -8.12 -1.65 19.79
CA VAL A 85 -7.89 -1.07 18.47
C VAL A 85 -9.12 -0.29 18.01
N VAL A 86 -8.89 0.85 17.37
CA VAL A 86 -9.90 1.53 16.53
C VAL A 86 -9.42 1.45 15.08
N LEU A 87 -10.29 0.94 14.20
CA LEU A 87 -10.07 0.98 12.76
C LEU A 87 -10.65 2.28 12.20
N VAL A 88 -9.89 2.96 11.34
CA VAL A 88 -10.36 4.13 10.60
C VAL A 88 -10.14 3.89 9.12
N HIS A 89 -11.18 4.06 8.28
CA HIS A 89 -11.03 3.71 6.87
C HIS A 89 -11.84 4.61 5.94
N GLU A 90 -11.37 4.73 4.71
CA GLU A 90 -12.15 5.31 3.61
C GLU A 90 -13.37 4.42 3.32
N ASP A 91 -14.53 5.03 3.04
CA ASP A 91 -15.83 4.35 2.96
C ASP A 91 -16.09 3.63 1.61
N GLY A 92 -15.18 3.76 0.64
CA GLY A 92 -15.28 3.09 -0.66
C GLY A 92 -14.68 1.68 -0.68
N LEU A 93 -14.48 1.16 -1.89
CA LEU A 93 -14.01 -0.21 -2.13
C LEU A 93 -12.64 -0.51 -1.48
N PHE A 94 -11.75 0.47 -1.42
CA PHE A 94 -10.42 0.33 -0.85
C PHE A 94 -10.48 0.15 0.67
N GLY A 95 -10.93 1.17 1.39
CA GLY A 95 -10.90 1.19 2.86
C GLY A 95 -11.85 0.20 3.49
N SER A 96 -13.09 0.08 2.97
CA SER A 96 -14.08 -0.87 3.49
C SER A 96 -13.66 -2.33 3.29
N GLY A 97 -12.94 -2.64 2.20
CA GLY A 97 -12.42 -3.98 1.94
C GLY A 97 -11.37 -4.39 2.99
N LEU A 98 -10.40 -3.52 3.24
CA LEU A 98 -9.35 -3.74 4.26
C LEU A 98 -9.93 -3.80 5.67
N ALA A 99 -10.80 -2.85 6.03
CA ALA A 99 -11.40 -2.80 7.36
C ALA A 99 -12.16 -4.09 7.69
N ARG A 100 -12.89 -4.64 6.72
CA ARG A 100 -13.62 -5.90 6.88
C ARG A 100 -12.69 -7.08 7.19
N LEU A 101 -11.56 -7.18 6.48
CA LEU A 101 -10.56 -8.24 6.73
C LEU A 101 -9.93 -8.07 8.11
N MET A 102 -9.48 -6.86 8.45
CA MET A 102 -8.86 -6.60 9.76
C MET A 102 -9.84 -6.82 10.91
N GLN A 103 -11.10 -6.42 10.76
CA GLN A 103 -12.15 -6.64 11.78
C GLN A 103 -12.40 -8.13 12.04
N ALA A 104 -12.26 -8.98 11.01
CA ALA A 104 -12.41 -10.43 11.13
C ALA A 104 -11.19 -11.11 11.77
N GLU A 105 -9.98 -10.60 11.55
CA GLU A 105 -8.74 -11.27 11.95
C GLU A 105 -8.16 -10.77 13.28
N LEU A 106 -8.27 -9.47 13.60
CA LEU A 106 -7.71 -8.88 14.83
C LEU A 106 -8.15 -9.58 16.11
N PRO A 107 -9.44 -9.98 16.28
CA PRO A 107 -9.87 -10.71 17.48
C PRO A 107 -9.18 -12.06 17.66
N LYS A 108 -8.81 -12.74 16.57
CA LYS A 108 -8.10 -14.02 16.61
C LYS A 108 -6.67 -13.89 17.14
N LEU A 109 -6.11 -12.67 17.04
CA LEU A 109 -4.79 -12.30 17.54
C LEU A 109 -4.82 -11.67 18.94
N GLY A 110 -6.00 -11.65 19.57
CA GLY A 110 -6.18 -11.13 20.92
C GLY A 110 -6.36 -9.61 21.02
N PHE A 111 -6.66 -8.93 19.91
CA PHE A 111 -7.03 -7.52 19.89
C PHE A 111 -8.55 -7.34 19.94
N GLU A 112 -9.03 -6.46 20.79
CA GLU A 112 -10.42 -6.02 20.81
C GLU A 112 -10.58 -4.81 19.87
N VAL A 113 -11.45 -4.95 18.86
CA VAL A 113 -11.80 -3.84 17.98
C VAL A 113 -12.95 -3.06 18.63
N LEU A 114 -12.61 -1.92 19.25
CA LEU A 114 -13.57 -1.07 19.95
C LEU A 114 -14.56 -0.43 18.97
N GLU A 115 -14.07 0.01 17.81
CA GLU A 115 -14.90 0.63 16.79
C GLU A 115 -14.23 0.56 15.41
N THR A 116 -15.06 0.51 14.37
CA THR A 116 -14.67 0.68 12.97
C THR A 116 -15.33 1.95 12.44
N ILE A 117 -14.53 2.97 12.15
CA ILE A 117 -14.97 4.31 11.77
C ILE A 117 -14.72 4.54 10.28
N ALA A 118 -15.80 4.63 9.51
CA ALA A 118 -15.72 5.01 8.10
C ALA A 118 -15.71 6.54 7.94
N HIS A 119 -15.01 7.03 6.92
CA HIS A 119 -15.04 8.43 6.49
C HIS A 119 -15.12 8.54 4.97
N PRO A 120 -15.75 9.60 4.42
CA PRO A 120 -15.80 9.82 2.98
C PRO A 120 -14.43 10.26 2.43
N THR A 121 -14.30 10.18 1.10
CA THR A 121 -13.20 10.76 0.33
C THR A 121 -13.76 11.56 -0.84
N PRO A 122 -13.44 12.87 -0.95
CA PRO A 122 -12.60 13.65 -0.03
C PRO A 122 -13.33 14.03 1.28
N ALA A 123 -12.63 13.96 2.40
CA ALA A 123 -13.09 14.54 3.66
C ALA A 123 -12.47 15.94 3.87
N ARG A 124 -13.26 16.87 4.36
CA ARG A 124 -12.80 18.23 4.68
C ARG A 124 -12.52 18.43 6.17
N ASP A 125 -13.03 17.55 7.01
CA ASP A 125 -12.90 17.58 8.46
C ASP A 125 -12.87 16.16 9.02
N MET A 126 -11.98 15.93 9.98
CA MET A 126 -11.82 14.65 10.69
C MET A 126 -12.02 14.83 12.22
N SER A 127 -12.56 15.95 12.64
CA SER A 127 -12.76 16.26 14.06
C SER A 127 -13.67 15.25 14.76
N ASN A 128 -14.76 14.85 14.12
CA ASN A 128 -15.67 13.83 14.67
C ASN A 128 -15.00 12.47 14.81
N VAL A 129 -14.17 12.06 13.83
CA VAL A 129 -13.39 10.81 13.91
C VAL A 129 -12.40 10.89 15.07
N ALA A 130 -11.67 12.00 15.19
CA ALA A 130 -10.73 12.22 16.30
C ALA A 130 -11.43 12.23 17.67
N LEU A 131 -12.59 12.86 17.79
CA LEU A 131 -13.38 12.88 19.03
C LEU A 131 -13.83 11.46 19.45
N ARG A 132 -14.25 10.62 18.50
CA ARG A 132 -14.60 9.21 18.77
C ARG A 132 -13.38 8.43 19.26
N ILE A 133 -12.22 8.57 18.59
CA ILE A 133 -10.96 7.96 19.03
C ILE A 133 -10.62 8.41 20.45
N ARG A 134 -10.75 9.72 20.76
CA ARG A 134 -10.48 10.26 22.10
C ARG A 134 -11.41 9.67 23.17
N ALA A 135 -12.69 9.50 22.85
CA ALA A 135 -13.67 8.94 23.79
C ALA A 135 -13.41 7.46 24.08
N LEU A 136 -12.96 6.71 23.09
CA LEU A 136 -12.68 5.27 23.21
C LEU A 136 -11.32 4.96 23.84
N GLN A 137 -10.37 5.89 23.77
CA GLN A 137 -8.99 5.73 24.27
C GLN A 137 -8.33 4.39 23.86
N PRO A 138 -8.30 4.05 22.55
CA PRO A 138 -7.71 2.80 22.11
C PRO A 138 -6.19 2.78 22.35
N ASP A 139 -5.63 1.60 22.54
CA ASP A 139 -4.18 1.42 22.53
C ASP A 139 -3.59 1.71 21.15
N LEU A 140 -4.28 1.28 20.09
CA LEU A 140 -3.85 1.44 18.70
C LEU A 140 -4.94 2.09 17.84
N VAL A 141 -4.50 2.91 16.89
CA VAL A 141 -5.33 3.36 15.76
C VAL A 141 -4.75 2.76 14.49
N ILE A 142 -5.59 2.08 13.69
CA ILE A 142 -5.21 1.48 12.41
C ILE A 142 -5.95 2.21 11.28
N PRO A 143 -5.31 3.19 10.63
CA PRO A 143 -5.91 3.93 9.52
C PRO A 143 -5.61 3.28 8.17
N SER A 144 -6.64 3.15 7.33
CA SER A 144 -6.56 2.80 5.90
C SER A 144 -7.24 3.91 5.09
N SER A 145 -6.53 4.99 4.87
CA SER A 145 -7.03 6.24 4.29
C SER A 145 -6.12 6.73 3.16
N TYR A 146 -6.65 7.52 2.24
CA TYR A 146 -5.84 8.22 1.27
C TYR A 146 -5.03 9.36 1.92
N TYR A 147 -4.15 9.98 1.14
CA TYR A 147 -3.18 10.97 1.64
C TYR A 147 -3.84 12.11 2.41
N GLY A 148 -4.84 12.75 1.81
CA GLY A 148 -5.46 13.97 2.38
C GLY A 148 -6.15 13.72 3.71
N GLU A 149 -6.93 12.65 3.78
CA GLU A 149 -7.72 12.28 4.95
C GLU A 149 -6.83 11.84 6.12
N PHE A 150 -5.78 11.07 5.83
CA PHE A 150 -4.86 10.67 6.89
C PHE A 150 -4.05 11.85 7.44
N VAL A 151 -3.54 12.72 6.58
CA VAL A 151 -2.86 13.96 7.01
C VAL A 151 -3.79 14.79 7.90
N LEU A 152 -5.05 14.94 7.51
CA LEU A 152 -6.03 15.68 8.28
C LEU A 152 -6.31 15.02 9.62
N LEU A 153 -6.50 13.68 9.66
CA LEU A 153 -6.72 12.91 10.88
C LEU A 153 -5.53 13.02 11.84
N SER A 154 -4.31 12.75 11.36
CA SER A 154 -3.11 12.73 12.20
C SER A 154 -2.82 14.11 12.81
N ARG A 155 -2.99 15.18 12.03
CA ARG A 155 -2.89 16.56 12.54
C ARG A 155 -3.97 16.88 13.57
N THR A 156 -5.22 16.49 13.32
CA THR A 156 -6.32 16.70 14.25
C THR A 156 -6.10 15.96 15.56
N MET A 157 -5.67 14.70 15.49
CA MET A 157 -5.31 13.92 16.69
C MET A 157 -4.20 14.62 17.49
N ARG A 158 -3.14 15.08 16.82
CA ARG A 158 -2.06 15.80 17.50
C ARG A 158 -2.53 17.11 18.14
N GLN A 159 -3.29 17.93 17.42
CA GLN A 159 -3.85 19.19 17.95
C GLN A 159 -4.72 18.95 19.20
N GLN A 160 -5.49 17.86 19.20
CA GLN A 160 -6.35 17.46 20.30
C GLN A 160 -5.63 16.64 21.37
N ARG A 161 -4.30 16.43 21.26
CA ARG A 161 -3.47 15.66 22.19
C ARG A 161 -3.94 14.21 22.36
N ILE A 162 -4.47 13.62 21.30
CA ILE A 162 -4.83 12.21 21.26
C ILE A 162 -3.57 11.42 20.93
N ARG A 163 -3.12 10.58 21.88
CA ARG A 163 -1.85 9.86 21.78
C ARG A 163 -2.05 8.38 22.09
N PRO A 164 -2.44 7.56 21.08
CA PRO A 164 -2.45 6.12 21.25
C PRO A 164 -1.01 5.61 21.42
N LYS A 165 -0.85 4.41 21.93
CA LYS A 165 0.45 3.72 22.04
C LYS A 165 1.09 3.43 20.69
N GLY A 166 0.31 3.50 19.59
CA GLY A 166 0.79 3.44 18.23
C GLY A 166 -0.28 3.80 17.19
N ILE A 167 0.18 4.37 16.08
CA ILE A 167 -0.59 4.48 14.84
C ILE A 167 0.05 3.47 13.88
N TYR A 168 -0.68 2.39 13.59
CA TYR A 168 -0.25 1.32 12.73
C TYR A 168 -1.08 1.33 11.45
N ALA A 169 -0.65 2.09 10.46
CA ALA A 169 -1.36 2.21 9.20
C ALA A 169 -1.22 0.96 8.32
N VAL A 170 -2.21 0.71 7.48
CA VAL A 170 -2.18 -0.36 6.48
C VAL A 170 -2.57 0.21 5.13
N LEU A 171 -1.64 0.13 4.16
CA LEU A 171 -1.78 0.69 2.81
C LEU A 171 -2.18 2.17 2.83
N ASN A 172 -1.59 2.93 3.74
CA ASN A 172 -1.94 4.33 3.91
C ASN A 172 -1.28 5.22 2.84
N GLY A 173 -2.03 6.18 2.32
CA GLY A 173 -1.54 7.06 1.26
C GLY A 173 -0.46 8.07 1.70
N ALA A 174 -0.30 8.33 3.00
CA ALA A 174 0.61 9.32 3.53
C ALA A 174 1.76 8.75 4.35
N ALA A 175 1.53 7.71 5.17
CA ALA A 175 2.53 7.22 6.12
C ALA A 175 3.84 6.77 5.46
N SER A 176 3.77 6.16 4.26
CA SER A 176 4.94 5.79 3.43
C SER A 176 5.20 6.81 2.31
N ASN A 177 5.14 8.12 2.63
CA ASN A 177 5.32 9.21 1.68
C ASN A 177 6.14 10.35 2.31
N TYR A 178 7.28 10.68 1.73
CA TYR A 178 8.16 11.75 2.24
C TYR A 178 7.50 13.14 2.24
N ARG A 179 6.45 13.35 1.46
CA ARG A 179 5.70 14.60 1.54
C ARG A 179 5.07 14.79 2.92
N PHE A 180 4.46 13.74 3.48
CA PHE A 180 3.88 13.79 4.82
C PHE A 180 4.97 14.03 5.88
N VAL A 181 6.08 13.30 5.79
CA VAL A 181 7.20 13.43 6.74
C VAL A 181 7.80 14.83 6.75
N LYS A 182 7.96 15.45 5.56
CA LYS A 182 8.55 16.79 5.44
C LYS A 182 7.58 17.93 5.79
N GLU A 183 6.32 17.83 5.36
CA GLU A 183 5.32 18.87 5.60
C GLU A 183 4.75 18.83 7.03
N PHE A 184 4.69 17.64 7.65
CA PHE A 184 4.07 17.44 8.96
C PHE A 184 4.91 16.54 9.89
N PRO A 185 6.18 16.89 10.16
CA PRO A 185 7.13 16.00 10.85
C PRO A 185 6.65 15.54 12.21
N GLU A 186 5.97 16.42 12.95
CA GLU A 186 5.46 16.07 14.28
C GLU A 186 4.26 15.11 14.25
N ALA A 187 3.42 15.18 13.20
CA ALA A 187 2.28 14.29 13.02
C ALA A 187 2.71 12.95 12.40
N ALA A 188 3.84 12.94 11.70
CA ALA A 188 4.42 11.76 11.08
C ALA A 188 5.27 10.92 12.04
N ALA A 189 5.82 11.54 13.11
CA ALA A 189 6.75 10.88 14.01
C ALA A 189 6.18 9.57 14.58
N PHE A 190 6.95 8.49 14.42
CA PHE A 190 6.65 7.12 14.85
C PHE A 190 5.41 6.47 14.23
N VAL A 191 4.77 7.10 13.23
CA VAL A 191 3.71 6.43 12.47
C VAL A 191 4.31 5.25 11.73
N MET A 192 3.68 4.09 11.88
CA MET A 192 4.01 2.84 11.17
C MET A 192 3.07 2.65 9.98
N ASP A 193 3.54 1.96 8.93
CA ASP A 193 2.71 1.60 7.78
C ASP A 193 3.13 0.25 7.20
N CYS A 194 2.18 -0.67 7.05
CA CYS A 194 2.38 -1.85 6.24
C CYS A 194 1.98 -1.54 4.80
N ASN A 195 2.95 -1.37 3.92
CA ASN A 195 2.72 -0.86 2.57
C ASN A 195 3.75 -1.39 1.56
N HIS A 196 3.60 -0.99 0.33
CA HIS A 196 4.60 -1.17 -0.71
C HIS A 196 5.84 -0.31 -0.41
N TRP A 197 7.01 -0.86 -0.68
CA TRP A 197 8.27 -0.11 -0.56
C TRP A 197 9.32 -0.70 -1.49
N HIS A 198 10.39 0.02 -1.73
CA HIS A 198 11.54 -0.47 -2.49
C HIS A 198 12.47 -1.30 -1.60
N ASP A 199 13.33 -2.10 -2.23
CA ASP A 199 14.43 -2.76 -1.51
C ASP A 199 15.57 -1.77 -1.28
N PRO A 200 15.84 -1.34 -0.05
CA PRO A 200 16.89 -0.35 0.24
C PRO A 200 18.30 -0.89 -0.03
N ARG A 201 18.47 -2.19 -0.23
CA ARG A 201 19.77 -2.83 -0.54
C ARG A 201 20.12 -2.75 -2.02
N LYS A 202 19.12 -2.61 -2.91
CA LYS A 202 19.33 -2.57 -4.37
C LYS A 202 19.90 -1.22 -4.80
N GLU A 203 21.06 -1.23 -5.45
CA GLU A 203 21.70 0.01 -5.94
C GLU A 203 20.83 0.76 -6.96
N GLU A 204 20.08 0.03 -7.77
CA GLU A 204 19.14 0.64 -8.72
C GLU A 204 18.02 1.42 -8.00
N ALA A 205 17.50 0.91 -6.87
CA ALA A 205 16.51 1.63 -6.05
C ALA A 205 17.09 2.92 -5.47
N LYS A 206 18.32 2.87 -4.96
CA LYS A 206 19.04 4.04 -4.45
C LYS A 206 19.32 5.07 -5.57
N ALA A 207 19.70 4.59 -6.74
CA ALA A 207 19.97 5.47 -7.89
C ALA A 207 18.69 6.18 -8.35
N LEU A 208 17.57 5.45 -8.46
CA LEU A 208 16.28 6.04 -8.81
C LEU A 208 15.83 7.06 -7.75
N LYS A 209 15.98 6.76 -6.47
CA LYS A 209 15.63 7.71 -5.39
C LYS A 209 16.42 9.01 -5.55
N ARG A 210 17.74 8.92 -5.76
CA ARG A 210 18.58 10.13 -6.01
C ARG A 210 18.13 10.92 -7.24
N GLN A 211 17.74 10.23 -8.33
CA GLN A 211 17.23 10.91 -9.54
C GLN A 211 15.93 11.65 -9.29
N VAL A 212 14.99 11.03 -8.56
CA VAL A 212 13.70 11.64 -8.18
C VAL A 212 13.95 12.88 -7.32
N GLU A 213 14.82 12.79 -6.34
CA GLU A 213 15.19 13.90 -5.46
C GLU A 213 15.94 15.03 -6.21
N ALA A 214 16.86 14.69 -7.11
CA ALA A 214 17.55 15.66 -7.97
C ALA A 214 16.59 16.39 -8.93
N ALA A 215 15.49 15.74 -9.31
CA ALA A 215 14.42 16.37 -10.10
C ALA A 215 13.46 17.24 -9.24
N GLY A 216 13.77 17.46 -7.95
CA GLY A 216 12.94 18.24 -7.04
C GLY A 216 11.63 17.55 -6.66
N ARG A 217 11.55 16.21 -6.79
CA ARG A 217 10.39 15.41 -6.45
C ARG A 217 10.60 14.67 -5.13
N LEU A 218 9.51 14.23 -4.52
CA LEU A 218 9.55 13.50 -3.27
C LEU A 218 9.30 12.01 -3.52
N TRP A 219 10.07 11.19 -2.83
CA TRP A 219 9.90 9.74 -2.86
C TRP A 219 8.63 9.33 -2.12
N ALA A 220 7.90 8.35 -2.67
CA ALA A 220 6.71 7.76 -2.07
C ALA A 220 6.58 6.30 -2.51
N TYR A 221 5.80 5.52 -1.78
CA TYR A 221 5.62 4.07 -2.00
C TYR A 221 5.20 3.68 -3.43
N ASN A 222 4.50 4.54 -4.16
CA ASN A 222 4.06 4.27 -5.52
C ASN A 222 5.17 4.45 -6.58
N VAL A 223 6.23 5.20 -6.29
CA VAL A 223 7.33 5.43 -7.25
C VAL A 223 8.01 4.12 -7.64
N PRO A 224 8.51 3.28 -6.69
CA PRO A 224 9.13 2.01 -7.03
C PRO A 224 8.18 1.02 -7.70
N LEU A 225 6.88 1.05 -7.38
CA LEU A 225 5.87 0.22 -8.05
C LEU A 225 5.76 0.58 -9.53
N ASN A 226 5.52 1.86 -9.82
CA ASN A 226 5.33 2.33 -11.20
C ASN A 226 6.59 2.08 -12.05
N TYR A 227 7.77 2.36 -11.50
CA TYR A 227 9.05 2.07 -12.15
C TYR A 227 9.20 0.59 -12.48
N SER A 228 8.90 -0.28 -11.51
CA SER A 228 9.01 -1.72 -11.67
C SER A 228 7.98 -2.29 -12.66
N CYS A 229 6.78 -1.72 -12.71
CA CYS A 229 5.76 -2.11 -13.71
C CYS A 229 6.19 -1.78 -15.14
N VAL A 230 6.85 -0.62 -15.35
CA VAL A 230 7.39 -0.27 -16.67
C VAL A 230 8.46 -1.27 -17.09
N LYS A 231 9.36 -1.66 -16.20
CA LYS A 231 10.39 -2.68 -16.47
C LYS A 231 9.79 -4.06 -16.76
N LEU A 232 8.76 -4.46 -16.00
CA LEU A 232 8.02 -5.70 -16.25
C LEU A 232 7.37 -5.70 -17.64
N LEU A 233 6.76 -4.59 -18.02
CA LEU A 233 6.15 -4.47 -19.36
C LEU A 233 7.22 -4.52 -20.45
N ALA A 234 8.34 -3.84 -20.28
CA ALA A 234 9.46 -3.86 -21.25
C ALA A 234 9.98 -5.30 -21.45
N ASP A 235 10.23 -6.03 -20.37
CA ASP A 235 10.62 -7.43 -20.40
C ASP A 235 9.58 -8.31 -21.13
N ALA A 236 8.29 -8.09 -20.87
CA ALA A 236 7.23 -8.84 -21.53
C ALA A 236 7.15 -8.55 -23.04
N VAL A 237 7.35 -7.29 -23.46
CA VAL A 237 7.38 -6.91 -24.87
C VAL A 237 8.60 -7.49 -25.57
N GLU A 238 9.78 -7.49 -24.95
CA GLU A 238 11.00 -8.11 -25.47
C GLU A 238 10.81 -9.61 -25.67
N ARG A 239 10.28 -10.33 -24.68
CA ARG A 239 9.98 -11.78 -24.79
C ARG A 239 8.90 -12.09 -25.82
N ALA A 240 7.92 -11.21 -25.98
CA ALA A 240 6.89 -11.31 -27.00
C ALA A 240 7.45 -11.11 -28.44
N GLY A 241 8.58 -10.40 -28.57
CA GLY A 241 9.21 -10.03 -29.85
C GLY A 241 8.39 -9.06 -30.69
N ALA A 242 7.31 -8.51 -30.16
CA ALA A 242 6.45 -7.51 -30.80
C ALA A 242 5.54 -6.82 -29.78
N ALA A 243 5.10 -5.61 -30.08
CA ALA A 243 4.08 -4.87 -29.32
C ALA A 243 2.65 -5.32 -29.69
N ASP A 244 2.45 -6.63 -29.81
CA ASP A 244 1.15 -7.24 -30.07
C ASP A 244 0.44 -7.58 -28.76
N ARG A 245 -0.82 -7.22 -28.63
CA ARG A 245 -1.59 -7.35 -27.38
C ARG A 245 -1.69 -8.78 -26.87
N GLY A 246 -1.99 -9.73 -27.76
CA GLY A 246 -2.12 -11.14 -27.40
C GLY A 246 -0.78 -11.75 -26.97
N ARG A 247 0.29 -11.45 -27.69
CA ARG A 247 1.65 -11.92 -27.39
C ARG A 247 2.17 -11.31 -26.09
N VAL A 248 1.93 -10.01 -25.85
CA VAL A 248 2.29 -9.33 -24.60
C VAL A 248 1.50 -9.89 -23.42
N THR A 249 0.19 -10.15 -23.58
CA THR A 249 -0.63 -10.82 -22.55
C THR A 249 -0.06 -12.20 -22.20
N ALA A 250 0.28 -13.02 -23.19
CA ALA A 250 0.86 -14.33 -22.96
C ALA A 250 2.24 -14.24 -22.29
N ALA A 251 3.07 -13.28 -22.69
CA ALA A 251 4.37 -13.03 -22.08
C ALA A 251 4.25 -12.56 -20.61
N LEU A 252 3.27 -11.70 -20.30
CA LEU A 252 2.97 -11.30 -18.91
C LEU A 252 2.50 -12.49 -18.08
N ALA A 253 1.58 -13.31 -18.57
CA ALA A 253 1.09 -14.49 -17.87
C ALA A 253 2.22 -15.49 -17.53
N ALA A 254 3.22 -15.60 -18.40
CA ALA A 254 4.39 -16.47 -18.24
C ALA A 254 5.59 -15.78 -17.55
N SER A 255 5.38 -14.66 -16.86
CA SER A 255 6.47 -13.90 -16.21
C SER A 255 7.18 -14.70 -15.12
N ASP A 256 8.50 -14.59 -15.10
CA ASP A 256 9.41 -14.92 -14.00
C ASP A 256 10.44 -13.78 -13.88
N PHE A 257 9.92 -12.58 -13.58
CA PHE A 257 10.66 -11.33 -13.70
C PHE A 257 11.26 -10.89 -12.38
N ALA A 258 12.60 -10.92 -12.27
CA ALA A 258 13.36 -10.49 -11.10
C ALA A 258 13.96 -9.07 -11.23
N GLY A 259 13.83 -8.44 -12.40
CA GLY A 259 14.46 -7.14 -12.72
C GLY A 259 13.79 -5.91 -12.09
N HIS A 260 12.99 -6.07 -11.04
CA HIS A 260 12.33 -4.99 -10.32
C HIS A 260 13.13 -4.54 -9.08
N ILE A 261 12.83 -3.35 -8.58
CA ILE A 261 13.47 -2.77 -7.38
C ILE A 261 12.70 -3.03 -6.08
N MET A 262 11.68 -3.89 -6.12
CA MET A 262 10.88 -4.23 -4.96
C MET A 262 11.60 -5.26 -4.07
N PRO A 263 11.25 -5.36 -2.75
CA PRO A 263 11.94 -6.20 -1.77
C PRO A 263 11.39 -7.62 -1.70
N TYR A 264 11.00 -8.19 -2.83
CA TYR A 264 10.44 -9.53 -2.90
C TYR A 264 10.98 -10.32 -4.11
N GLY A 265 10.59 -11.58 -4.22
CA GLY A 265 11.04 -12.49 -5.26
C GLY A 265 10.51 -12.15 -6.65
N PRO A 266 10.85 -12.97 -7.64
CA PRO A 266 10.44 -12.74 -9.01
C PRO A 266 8.92 -12.60 -9.16
N THR A 267 8.51 -11.69 -10.05
CA THR A 267 7.09 -11.54 -10.43
C THR A 267 6.63 -12.76 -11.21
N LYS A 268 5.72 -13.53 -10.62
CA LYS A 268 5.00 -14.65 -11.24
C LYS A 268 3.52 -14.43 -11.04
N PHE A 269 2.74 -14.67 -12.09
CA PHE A 269 1.29 -14.45 -12.00
C PHE A 269 0.53 -15.77 -11.85
N ALA A 270 -0.33 -15.83 -10.82
CA ALA A 270 -1.37 -16.83 -10.71
C ALA A 270 -2.72 -16.12 -10.67
N ASN A 271 -3.61 -16.43 -11.60
CA ASN A 271 -4.91 -15.76 -11.75
C ASN A 271 -4.78 -14.21 -11.79
N GLY A 272 -3.74 -13.72 -12.47
CA GLY A 272 -3.44 -12.30 -12.58
C GLY A 272 -2.78 -11.66 -11.35
N GLN A 273 -2.66 -12.35 -10.22
CA GLN A 273 -1.97 -11.86 -9.02
C GLN A 273 -0.48 -12.21 -9.05
N ASN A 274 0.37 -11.23 -8.81
CA ASN A 274 1.78 -11.47 -8.54
C ASN A 274 1.94 -12.22 -7.22
N THR A 275 2.35 -13.48 -7.29
CA THR A 275 2.53 -14.36 -6.12
C THR A 275 3.83 -14.09 -5.36
N GLY A 276 4.79 -13.43 -5.99
CA GLY A 276 6.04 -13.00 -5.33
C GLY A 276 5.89 -11.71 -4.54
N ALA A 277 4.80 -10.97 -4.72
CA ALA A 277 4.61 -9.66 -4.10
C ALA A 277 4.36 -9.76 -2.59
N ALA A 278 5.02 -8.89 -1.83
CA ALA A 278 4.85 -8.77 -0.39
C ALA A 278 4.97 -7.30 0.04
N PRO A 279 4.20 -6.85 1.04
CA PRO A 279 4.40 -5.54 1.65
C PRO A 279 5.59 -5.56 2.61
N VAL A 280 6.01 -4.38 3.05
CA VAL A 280 6.93 -4.20 4.16
C VAL A 280 6.29 -3.33 5.24
N ASN A 281 6.80 -3.39 6.46
CA ASN A 281 6.46 -2.41 7.47
C ASN A 281 7.54 -1.33 7.53
N THR A 282 7.10 -0.10 7.48
CA THR A 282 7.92 1.08 7.68
C THR A 282 7.52 1.79 8.97
N GLN A 283 8.41 2.62 9.49
CA GLN A 283 8.14 3.56 10.57
C GLN A 283 8.87 4.87 10.32
N VAL A 284 8.23 5.99 10.60
CA VAL A 284 8.89 7.29 10.54
C VAL A 284 9.73 7.49 11.80
N GLN A 285 11.04 7.55 11.64
CA GLN A 285 12.00 7.77 12.72
C GLN A 285 13.00 8.86 12.30
N ASP A 286 13.25 9.81 13.17
CA ASP A 286 14.22 10.90 12.97
C ASP A 286 14.01 11.67 11.63
N GLY A 287 12.77 11.83 11.23
CA GLY A 287 12.40 12.51 9.96
C GLY A 287 12.64 11.70 8.70
N ASP A 288 12.88 10.40 8.82
CA ASP A 288 13.08 9.47 7.71
C ASP A 288 12.11 8.29 7.78
N ILE A 289 11.83 7.64 6.65
CA ILE A 289 11.00 6.43 6.56
C ILE A 289 11.93 5.23 6.59
N LYS A 290 11.91 4.48 7.69
CA LYS A 290 12.72 3.30 7.93
C LYS A 290 11.92 2.03 7.74
N VAL A 291 12.52 1.01 7.13
CA VAL A 291 11.95 -0.35 7.10
C VAL A 291 12.21 -1.00 8.46
N ILE A 292 11.15 -1.49 9.10
CA ILE A 292 11.22 -2.18 10.40
C ILE A 292 10.89 -3.67 10.29
N PHE A 293 10.21 -4.10 9.23
CA PHE A 293 9.97 -5.51 8.88
C PHE A 293 9.94 -5.68 7.36
N PRO A 294 10.37 -6.85 6.85
CA PRO A 294 10.91 -8.01 7.57
C PRO A 294 12.35 -7.80 8.07
N ASP A 295 12.74 -8.54 9.10
CA ASP A 295 14.06 -8.44 9.77
C ASP A 295 15.25 -8.56 8.79
N GLY A 296 15.10 -9.35 7.70
CA GLY A 296 16.17 -9.61 6.74
C GLY A 296 16.67 -8.41 5.93
N PHE A 297 15.91 -7.28 5.94
CA PHE A 297 16.31 -6.03 5.31
C PHE A 297 15.76 -4.79 6.04
N ALA A 298 15.40 -4.96 7.31
CA ALA A 298 15.11 -3.84 8.18
C ALA A 298 16.35 -2.94 8.33
N ASP A 299 16.16 -1.63 8.26
CA ASP A 299 17.20 -0.62 8.43
C ASP A 299 17.08 0.13 9.77
N ALA A 300 16.04 -0.19 10.56
CA ALA A 300 15.86 0.27 11.93
C ALA A 300 15.08 -0.73 12.78
N LYS A 301 15.26 -0.65 14.10
CA LYS A 301 14.39 -1.35 15.06
C LYS A 301 13.09 -0.57 15.26
N PRO A 302 11.96 -1.24 15.44
CA PRO A 302 10.71 -0.55 15.74
C PRO A 302 10.77 0.16 17.10
N VAL A 303 10.20 1.34 17.16
CA VAL A 303 9.91 2.06 18.41
C VAL A 303 8.45 1.79 18.77
N PHE A 304 8.22 0.91 19.73
CA PHE A 304 6.90 0.48 20.14
C PHE A 304 6.89 -0.09 21.57
N PRO A 305 5.92 0.24 22.42
CA PRO A 305 4.91 1.28 22.19
C PRO A 305 5.53 2.67 22.11
N VAL A 306 4.85 3.60 21.43
CA VAL A 306 5.28 4.99 21.41
C VAL A 306 4.91 5.60 22.77
N GLN A 307 5.89 6.11 23.48
CA GLN A 307 5.65 6.82 24.73
C GLN A 307 5.06 8.21 24.42
N GLY A 308 3.92 8.53 25.04
CA GLY A 308 3.16 9.76 24.82
C GLY A 308 3.82 11.03 25.38
#